data_9bdafec242490993d3a860ee638b47a3
#
_entry.id   9bdafec242490993d3a860ee638b47a3
#
_cell.length_a   1.000
_cell.length_b   1.000
_cell.length_c   1.000
_cell.angle_alpha   90.00
_cell.angle_beta   90.00
_cell.angle_gamma   90.00
#
_symmetry.space_group_name_H-M   'P 1'
#
loop_
_entity.id
_entity.type
_entity.pdbx_description
1 polymer ?
#
loop_
_entity_poly.entity_id
_entity_poly.type
_entity_poly.pdbx_seq_one_letter_code
_entity_poly.pdbx_strand_id
1 'polypeptide(L)'
;VEARDDEVIDNMQQALDRAVENGVKNLVVQPTHLMHGAEYDEMTEAINGYKDKFESVAIAEPMLGEVGDDATVINDDKKAVAQAITDTACKEAGFDSMDAAAEAGTAFVFMGHGTSHTANVTYDQMQTQMENLGLKNAFIGTVEGKPEDTACDKVIEKVKEAGYKNVVLRPLMVVAGDHALSLIHISEPTRHSLIS
;
A
#
# COMPACT_ATOMS: atom_id res chain seq x y z
N VAL A 1 19.88 2.51 11.83
CA VAL A 1 18.95 3.63 11.59
C VAL A 1 18.77 4.32 12.95
N GLU A 2 19.32 5.52 13.10
CA GLU A 2 19.02 6.33 14.28
C GLU A 2 17.54 6.75 14.18
N ALA A 3 16.76 6.28 15.12
CA ALA A 3 15.38 6.70 15.23
C ALA A 3 15.32 8.17 15.67
N ARG A 4 14.22 8.83 15.38
CA ARG A 4 13.93 10.23 15.75
C ARG A 4 14.08 10.52 17.24
N ASP A 5 14.12 9.47 18.08
CA ASP A 5 14.08 9.54 19.53
C ASP A 5 15.36 8.94 20.19
N ASP A 6 16.50 8.89 19.48
CA ASP A 6 17.77 8.28 19.92
C ASP A 6 17.66 6.78 20.29
N GLU A 7 16.58 6.09 19.87
CA GLU A 7 16.45 4.65 20.04
C GLU A 7 17.20 3.89 18.94
N VAL A 8 18.04 2.94 19.35
CA VAL A 8 18.70 2.03 18.42
C VAL A 8 17.73 0.95 18.01
N ILE A 9 17.27 1.01 16.75
CA ILE A 9 16.43 -0.02 16.15
C ILE A 9 17.33 -1.03 15.46
N ASP A 10 17.19 -2.31 15.82
CA ASP A 10 17.91 -3.40 15.18
C ASP A 10 17.57 -3.47 13.68
N ASN A 11 18.59 -3.75 12.87
CA ASN A 11 18.33 -4.27 11.54
C ASN A 11 17.91 -5.76 11.63
N MET A 12 17.53 -6.37 10.50
CA MET A 12 17.05 -7.75 10.47
C MET A 12 18.05 -8.74 11.07
N GLN A 13 19.32 -8.62 10.72
CA GLN A 13 20.39 -9.47 11.23
C GLN A 13 20.52 -9.38 12.75
N GLN A 14 20.57 -8.17 13.29
CA GLN A 14 20.69 -7.91 14.73
C GLN A 14 19.46 -8.43 15.49
N ALA A 15 18.27 -8.27 14.94
CA ALA A 15 17.04 -8.79 15.55
C ALA A 15 17.03 -10.32 15.61
N LEU A 16 17.47 -10.99 14.54
CA LEU A 16 17.58 -12.45 14.49
C LEU A 16 18.66 -12.98 15.44
N ASP A 17 19.85 -12.33 15.48
CA ASP A 17 20.91 -12.69 16.41
C ASP A 17 20.42 -12.57 17.86
N ARG A 18 19.75 -11.49 18.20
CA ARG A 18 19.18 -11.27 19.53
C ARG A 18 18.10 -12.30 19.86
N ALA A 19 17.27 -12.71 18.90
CA ALA A 19 16.27 -13.76 19.13
C ALA A 19 16.94 -15.11 19.47
N VAL A 20 18.03 -15.44 18.77
CA VAL A 20 18.85 -16.65 19.05
C VAL A 20 19.49 -16.55 20.44
N GLU A 21 20.14 -15.42 20.77
CA GLU A 21 20.78 -15.19 22.08
C GLU A 21 19.78 -15.29 23.25
N ASN A 22 18.55 -14.82 23.04
CA ASN A 22 17.47 -14.91 24.00
C ASN A 22 16.84 -16.30 24.12
N GLY A 23 17.33 -17.28 23.35
CA GLY A 23 16.83 -18.66 23.38
C GLY A 23 15.43 -18.84 22.81
N VAL A 24 15.00 -17.97 21.89
CA VAL A 24 13.73 -18.11 21.17
C VAL A 24 13.76 -19.42 20.38
N LYS A 25 12.74 -20.25 20.55
CA LYS A 25 12.64 -21.55 19.88
C LYS A 25 11.73 -21.49 18.66
N ASN A 26 10.63 -20.76 18.77
CA ASN A 26 9.65 -20.61 17.69
C ASN A 26 9.61 -19.16 17.27
N LEU A 27 10.01 -18.88 16.02
CA LEU A 27 10.04 -17.54 15.45
C LEU A 27 8.82 -17.35 14.56
N VAL A 28 8.05 -16.30 14.82
CA VAL A 28 6.99 -15.82 13.92
C VAL A 28 7.36 -14.41 13.49
N VAL A 29 7.43 -14.18 12.19
CA VAL A 29 7.73 -12.87 11.61
C VAL A 29 6.48 -12.33 10.92
N GLN A 30 6.02 -11.16 11.37
CA GLN A 30 4.95 -10.41 10.71
C GLN A 30 5.59 -9.25 9.94
N PRO A 31 5.62 -9.31 8.61
CA PRO A 31 6.10 -8.19 7.81
C PRO A 31 5.12 -7.01 7.89
N THR A 32 5.66 -5.81 7.97
CA THR A 32 4.89 -4.57 7.84
C THR A 32 5.00 -4.00 6.42
N HIS A 33 5.23 -4.86 5.44
CA HIS A 33 5.26 -4.52 4.04
C HIS A 33 3.85 -4.49 3.44
N LEU A 34 3.65 -3.67 2.42
CA LEU A 34 2.39 -3.64 1.69
C LEU A 34 2.21 -4.90 0.82
N MET A 35 3.27 -5.33 0.17
CA MET A 35 3.28 -6.42 -0.82
C MET A 35 4.59 -7.21 -0.79
N HIS A 36 4.66 -8.29 -1.57
CA HIS A 36 5.88 -9.09 -1.82
C HIS A 36 6.87 -8.33 -2.72
N GLY A 37 7.40 -7.20 -2.25
CA GLY A 37 8.41 -6.41 -2.94
C GLY A 37 9.84 -6.86 -2.60
N ALA A 38 10.84 -6.10 -3.08
CA ALA A 38 12.25 -6.40 -2.87
C ALA A 38 12.61 -6.49 -1.38
N GLU A 39 12.08 -5.61 -0.55
CA GLU A 39 12.33 -5.61 0.90
C GLU A 39 11.74 -6.86 1.59
N TYR A 40 10.61 -7.38 1.09
CA TYR A 40 10.04 -8.63 1.58
C TYR A 40 10.92 -9.82 1.19
N ASP A 41 11.47 -9.84 -0.02
CA ASP A 41 12.38 -10.88 -0.48
C ASP A 41 13.68 -10.88 0.31
N GLU A 42 14.28 -9.70 0.55
CA GLU A 42 15.48 -9.54 1.39
C GLU A 42 15.23 -10.04 2.83
N MET A 43 14.10 -9.67 3.41
CA MET A 43 13.69 -10.15 4.73
C MET A 43 13.59 -11.68 4.76
N THR A 44 12.92 -12.25 3.77
CA THR A 44 12.70 -13.70 3.67
C THR A 44 14.02 -14.44 3.50
N GLU A 45 14.93 -13.92 2.67
CA GLU A 45 16.26 -14.47 2.48
C GLU A 45 17.07 -14.45 3.80
N ALA A 46 17.07 -13.33 4.51
CA ALA A 46 17.73 -13.20 5.82
C ALA A 46 17.19 -14.24 6.82
N ILE A 47 15.87 -14.38 6.93
CA ILE A 47 15.23 -15.34 7.83
C ILE A 47 15.57 -16.78 7.45
N ASN A 48 15.58 -17.08 6.15
CA ASN A 48 15.94 -18.43 5.66
C ASN A 48 17.36 -18.84 6.09
N GLY A 49 18.30 -17.91 6.18
CA GLY A 49 19.65 -18.13 6.70
C GLY A 49 19.70 -18.52 8.19
N TYR A 50 18.62 -18.28 8.92
CA TYR A 50 18.52 -18.57 10.37
C TYR A 50 17.59 -19.74 10.70
N LYS A 51 16.95 -20.38 9.73
CA LYS A 51 15.96 -21.46 9.99
C LYS A 51 16.47 -22.55 10.91
N ASP A 52 17.73 -22.95 10.75
CA ASP A 52 18.36 -24.01 11.56
C ASP A 52 18.67 -23.58 13.00
N LYS A 53 18.50 -22.31 13.33
CA LYS A 53 18.71 -21.76 14.69
C LYS A 53 17.45 -21.84 15.55
N PHE A 54 16.30 -22.11 14.96
CA PHE A 54 15.00 -22.18 15.61
C PHE A 54 14.38 -23.57 15.45
N GLU A 55 13.50 -23.97 16.39
CA GLU A 55 12.71 -25.20 16.28
C GLU A 55 11.62 -25.05 15.19
N SER A 56 11.07 -23.85 15.04
CA SER A 56 10.14 -23.51 13.96
C SER A 56 10.27 -22.05 13.54
N VAL A 57 10.03 -21.78 12.27
CA VAL A 57 9.97 -20.43 11.69
C VAL A 57 8.72 -20.31 10.83
N ALA A 58 7.92 -19.30 11.07
CA ALA A 58 6.78 -18.92 10.23
C ALA A 58 6.91 -17.46 9.82
N ILE A 59 6.69 -17.19 8.54
CA ILE A 59 6.65 -15.84 7.98
C ILE A 59 5.21 -15.62 7.51
N ALA A 60 4.59 -14.55 8.00
CA ALA A 60 3.24 -14.18 7.57
C ALA A 60 3.29 -13.44 6.22
N GLU A 61 2.15 -13.43 5.53
CA GLU A 61 1.97 -12.66 4.32
C GLU A 61 2.02 -11.15 4.61
N PRO A 62 2.45 -10.33 3.63
CA PRO A 62 2.32 -8.88 3.71
C PRO A 62 0.83 -8.46 3.62
N MET A 63 0.55 -7.17 3.80
CA MET A 63 -0.82 -6.66 3.94
C MET A 63 -1.75 -7.02 2.77
N LEU A 64 -1.25 -7.05 1.54
CA LEU A 64 -2.05 -7.38 0.35
C LEU A 64 -2.00 -8.87 -0.03
N GLY A 65 -1.38 -9.72 0.82
CA GLY A 65 -1.30 -11.16 0.60
C GLY A 65 -0.51 -11.54 -0.65
N GLU A 66 -0.80 -12.72 -1.19
CA GLU A 66 -0.15 -13.24 -2.39
C GLU A 66 -0.25 -12.31 -3.59
N VAL A 67 0.82 -12.25 -4.39
CA VAL A 67 0.87 -11.44 -5.63
C VAL A 67 0.19 -12.16 -6.78
N GLY A 68 0.47 -13.47 -6.98
CA GLY A 68 0.01 -14.17 -8.18
C GLY A 68 0.69 -13.69 -9.48
N ASP A 69 0.21 -14.19 -10.62
CA ASP A 69 0.91 -14.04 -11.90
C ASP A 69 0.50 -12.79 -12.71
N ASP A 70 -0.71 -12.27 -12.51
CA ASP A 70 -1.24 -11.16 -13.31
C ASP A 70 -2.25 -10.28 -12.53
N ALA A 71 -2.73 -9.23 -13.17
CA ALA A 71 -3.66 -8.25 -12.61
C ALA A 71 -5.03 -8.83 -12.20
N THR A 72 -5.39 -10.03 -12.65
CA THR A 72 -6.68 -10.67 -12.32
C THR A 72 -6.63 -11.48 -11.03
N VAL A 73 -5.44 -11.74 -10.50
CA VAL A 73 -5.24 -12.50 -9.26
C VAL A 73 -5.58 -11.60 -8.07
N ILE A 74 -6.76 -11.81 -7.51
CA ILE A 74 -7.28 -11.11 -6.33
C ILE A 74 -7.46 -12.10 -5.18
N ASN A 75 -7.42 -11.62 -3.95
CA ASN A 75 -7.57 -12.41 -2.75
C ASN A 75 -8.39 -11.67 -1.69
N ASP A 76 -8.68 -12.34 -0.59
CA ASP A 76 -9.47 -11.76 0.50
C ASP A 76 -8.73 -10.61 1.21
N ASP A 77 -7.39 -10.62 1.26
CA ASP A 77 -6.59 -9.55 1.85
C ASP A 77 -6.72 -8.26 1.04
N LYS A 78 -6.56 -8.32 -0.28
CA LYS A 78 -6.78 -7.17 -1.17
C LYS A 78 -8.19 -6.63 -1.06
N LYS A 79 -9.19 -7.53 -0.95
CA LYS A 79 -10.58 -7.15 -0.77
C LYS A 79 -10.81 -6.40 0.54
N ALA A 80 -10.28 -6.95 1.64
CA ALA A 80 -10.41 -6.34 2.96
C ALA A 80 -9.75 -4.96 3.00
N VAL A 81 -8.54 -4.84 2.43
CA VAL A 81 -7.83 -3.56 2.36
C VAL A 81 -8.58 -2.57 1.47
N ALA A 82 -9.04 -2.97 0.29
CA ALA A 82 -9.81 -2.09 -0.61
C ALA A 82 -11.05 -1.51 0.10
N GLN A 83 -11.82 -2.35 0.79
CA GLN A 83 -12.98 -1.92 1.57
C GLN A 83 -12.59 -0.96 2.69
N ALA A 84 -11.60 -1.33 3.50
CA ALA A 84 -11.20 -0.54 4.66
C ALA A 84 -10.68 0.85 4.27
N ILE A 85 -9.83 0.97 3.24
CA ILE A 85 -9.28 2.25 2.81
C ILE A 85 -10.33 3.14 2.14
N THR A 86 -11.26 2.57 1.36
CA THR A 86 -12.32 3.33 0.70
C THR A 86 -13.36 3.81 1.70
N ASP A 87 -13.78 2.96 2.64
CA ASP A 87 -14.73 3.34 3.70
C ASP A 87 -14.14 4.47 4.57
N THR A 88 -12.87 4.35 4.95
CA THR A 88 -12.18 5.37 5.75
C THR A 88 -12.06 6.68 5.00
N ALA A 89 -11.58 6.64 3.75
CA ALA A 89 -11.39 7.84 2.93
C ALA A 89 -12.72 8.55 2.65
N CYS A 90 -13.76 7.78 2.37
CA CYS A 90 -15.11 8.28 2.12
C CYS A 90 -15.66 9.01 3.35
N LYS A 91 -15.57 8.39 4.53
CA LYS A 91 -16.02 8.97 5.81
C LYS A 91 -15.24 10.23 6.17
N GLU A 92 -13.93 10.24 6.02
CA GLU A 92 -13.09 11.41 6.29
C GLU A 92 -13.35 12.56 5.32
N ALA A 93 -13.72 12.25 4.07
CA ALA A 93 -14.13 13.24 3.09
C ALA A 93 -15.57 13.78 3.30
N GLY A 94 -16.31 13.23 4.28
CA GLY A 94 -17.65 13.67 4.64
C GLY A 94 -18.77 13.12 3.77
N PHE A 95 -18.54 11.98 3.12
CA PHE A 95 -19.55 11.28 2.32
C PHE A 95 -20.08 10.04 3.06
N ASP A 96 -21.37 9.76 2.87
CA ASP A 96 -22.01 8.59 3.47
C ASP A 96 -21.67 7.28 2.72
N SER A 97 -21.30 7.36 1.43
CA SER A 97 -20.89 6.22 0.61
C SER A 97 -20.03 6.64 -0.57
N MET A 98 -19.34 5.68 -1.17
CA MET A 98 -18.58 5.91 -2.41
C MET A 98 -19.51 6.32 -3.56
N ASP A 99 -20.72 5.80 -3.63
CA ASP A 99 -21.73 6.19 -4.63
C ASP A 99 -22.14 7.66 -4.43
N ALA A 100 -22.41 8.09 -3.20
CA ALA A 100 -22.72 9.48 -2.90
C ALA A 100 -21.58 10.43 -3.29
N ALA A 101 -20.35 10.02 -3.08
CA ALA A 101 -19.17 10.79 -3.50
C ALA A 101 -19.07 10.84 -5.04
N ALA A 102 -19.33 9.74 -5.72
CA ALA A 102 -19.35 9.67 -7.19
C ALA A 102 -20.42 10.58 -7.79
N GLU A 103 -21.65 10.58 -7.23
CA GLU A 103 -22.74 11.49 -7.62
C GLU A 103 -22.38 12.95 -7.41
N ALA A 104 -21.58 13.26 -6.37
CA ALA A 104 -21.03 14.58 -6.13
C ALA A 104 -19.82 14.94 -7.03
N GLY A 105 -19.46 14.06 -7.97
CA GLY A 105 -18.35 14.26 -8.90
C GLY A 105 -16.97 14.13 -8.27
N THR A 106 -16.86 13.32 -7.20
CA THR A 106 -15.62 13.12 -6.43
C THR A 106 -15.03 11.73 -6.67
N ALA A 107 -13.78 11.68 -7.09
CA ALA A 107 -12.96 10.48 -7.18
C ALA A 107 -12.00 10.38 -5.99
N PHE A 108 -11.64 9.15 -5.65
CA PHE A 108 -10.59 8.83 -4.68
C PHE A 108 -9.39 8.23 -5.41
N VAL A 109 -8.21 8.77 -5.15
CA VAL A 109 -6.96 8.25 -5.71
C VAL A 109 -6.09 7.76 -4.56
N PHE A 110 -5.77 6.48 -4.56
CA PHE A 110 -4.91 5.83 -3.57
C PHE A 110 -3.51 5.68 -4.17
N MET A 111 -2.56 6.43 -3.61
CA MET A 111 -1.19 6.52 -4.13
C MET A 111 -0.25 5.61 -3.37
N GLY A 112 0.23 4.55 -4.03
CA GLY A 112 1.35 3.75 -3.56
C GLY A 112 2.70 4.36 -3.94
N HIS A 113 3.78 3.76 -3.45
CA HIS A 113 5.14 4.20 -3.80
C HIS A 113 5.45 3.92 -5.27
N GLY A 114 5.10 2.73 -5.73
CA GLY A 114 5.54 2.18 -7.00
C GLY A 114 6.83 1.38 -6.82
N THR A 115 7.09 0.46 -7.73
CA THR A 115 8.32 -0.35 -7.71
C THR A 115 8.63 -0.93 -9.08
N SER A 116 9.91 -1.10 -9.38
CA SER A 116 10.38 -1.86 -10.56
C SER A 116 10.39 -3.38 -10.33
N HIS A 117 10.13 -3.82 -9.11
CA HIS A 117 10.01 -5.25 -8.78
C HIS A 117 8.81 -5.87 -9.49
N THR A 118 8.85 -7.18 -9.76
CA THR A 118 7.75 -7.91 -10.42
C THR A 118 6.44 -7.85 -9.64
N ALA A 119 6.50 -7.64 -8.33
CA ALA A 119 5.33 -7.44 -7.48
C ALA A 119 4.56 -6.13 -7.78
N ASN A 120 5.03 -5.28 -8.69
CA ASN A 120 4.33 -4.06 -9.11
C ASN A 120 2.91 -4.35 -9.63
N VAL A 121 2.67 -5.54 -10.17
CA VAL A 121 1.35 -6.03 -10.60
C VAL A 121 0.31 -5.98 -9.48
N THR A 122 0.72 -5.95 -8.22
CA THR A 122 -0.18 -5.80 -7.07
C THR A 122 -1.00 -4.51 -7.12
N TYR A 123 -0.47 -3.44 -7.71
CA TYR A 123 -1.23 -2.21 -7.91
C TYR A 123 -2.38 -2.39 -8.90
N ASP A 124 -2.15 -3.11 -10.00
CA ASP A 124 -3.19 -3.46 -10.98
C ASP A 124 -4.22 -4.42 -10.37
N GLN A 125 -3.76 -5.36 -9.54
CA GLN A 125 -4.65 -6.26 -8.79
C GLN A 125 -5.55 -5.48 -7.82
N MET A 126 -5.03 -4.45 -7.16
CA MET A 126 -5.84 -3.58 -6.30
C MET A 126 -6.86 -2.79 -7.10
N GLN A 127 -6.51 -2.28 -8.29
CA GLN A 127 -7.45 -1.62 -9.18
C GLN A 127 -8.56 -2.59 -9.61
N THR A 128 -8.20 -3.79 -10.05
CA THR A 128 -9.15 -4.86 -10.39
C THR A 128 -10.08 -5.19 -9.21
N GLN A 129 -9.53 -5.25 -8.00
CA GLN A 129 -10.34 -5.52 -6.81
C GLN A 129 -11.33 -4.39 -6.52
N MET A 130 -10.95 -3.13 -6.70
CA MET A 130 -11.86 -2.00 -6.54
C MET A 130 -12.98 -2.04 -7.58
N GLU A 131 -12.68 -2.37 -8.83
CA GLU A 131 -13.65 -2.53 -9.89
C GLU A 131 -14.64 -3.66 -9.60
N ASN A 132 -14.15 -4.81 -9.11
CA ASN A 132 -14.99 -5.95 -8.70
C ASN A 132 -15.92 -5.62 -7.53
N LEU A 133 -15.54 -4.68 -6.67
CA LEU A 133 -16.37 -4.14 -5.59
C LEU A 133 -17.35 -3.06 -6.08
N GLY A 134 -17.33 -2.70 -7.35
CA GLY A 134 -18.17 -1.65 -7.92
C GLY A 134 -17.75 -0.23 -7.58
N LEU A 135 -16.54 -0.03 -7.08
CA LEU A 135 -15.99 1.27 -6.64
C LEU A 135 -15.51 2.08 -7.86
N LYS A 136 -16.42 2.56 -8.68
CA LYS A 136 -16.12 3.21 -9.97
C LYS A 136 -15.33 4.51 -9.86
N ASN A 137 -15.34 5.15 -8.71
CA ASN A 137 -14.64 6.40 -8.42
C ASN A 137 -13.38 6.21 -7.57
N ALA A 138 -12.87 4.97 -7.46
CA ALA A 138 -11.61 4.64 -6.81
C ALA A 138 -10.54 4.29 -7.85
N PHE A 139 -9.38 4.92 -7.74
CA PHE A 139 -8.25 4.78 -8.65
C PHE A 139 -6.98 4.50 -7.87
N ILE A 140 -6.14 3.62 -8.43
CA ILE A 140 -4.82 3.33 -7.89
C ILE A 140 -3.77 4.09 -8.71
N GLY A 141 -2.89 4.79 -8.01
CA GLY A 141 -1.74 5.47 -8.60
C GLY A 141 -0.45 5.13 -7.86
N THR A 142 0.68 5.49 -8.46
CA THR A 142 2.00 5.34 -7.84
C THR A 142 2.84 6.60 -8.03
N VAL A 143 3.66 6.90 -7.00
CA VAL A 143 4.56 8.06 -7.02
C VAL A 143 5.66 7.90 -8.08
N GLU A 144 6.22 6.68 -8.20
CA GLU A 144 7.28 6.38 -9.16
C GLU A 144 6.76 6.05 -10.57
N GLY A 145 5.43 6.00 -10.77
CA GLY A 145 4.85 5.64 -12.07
C GLY A 145 5.16 4.22 -12.52
N LYS A 146 5.14 3.27 -11.58
CA LYS A 146 5.36 1.85 -11.86
C LYS A 146 4.37 0.96 -11.08
N PRO A 147 3.53 0.22 -11.80
CA PRO A 147 3.44 0.07 -13.28
C PRO A 147 3.17 1.42 -13.99
N GLU A 148 3.50 1.51 -15.29
CA GLU A 148 3.45 2.77 -16.06
C GLU A 148 2.04 3.38 -16.12
N ASP A 149 1.00 2.57 -16.16
CA ASP A 149 -0.39 3.01 -16.23
C ASP A 149 -0.92 3.56 -14.90
N THR A 150 -0.17 3.39 -13.79
CA THR A 150 -0.42 3.99 -12.47
C THR A 150 0.31 5.30 -12.26
N ALA A 151 1.07 5.78 -13.26
CA ALA A 151 1.74 7.08 -13.19
C ALA A 151 0.73 8.21 -12.95
N CYS A 152 1.13 9.23 -12.21
CA CYS A 152 0.26 10.31 -11.76
C CYS A 152 -0.50 11.00 -12.91
N ASP A 153 0.18 11.27 -14.05
CA ASP A 153 -0.42 11.84 -15.24
C ASP A 153 -1.49 10.91 -15.85
N LYS A 154 -1.22 9.61 -15.91
CA LYS A 154 -2.17 8.61 -16.40
C LYS A 154 -3.41 8.50 -15.50
N VAL A 155 -3.22 8.52 -14.19
CA VAL A 155 -4.34 8.49 -13.25
C VAL A 155 -5.18 9.76 -13.36
N ILE A 156 -4.56 10.92 -13.52
CA ILE A 156 -5.28 12.19 -13.75
C ILE A 156 -6.10 12.12 -15.05
N GLU A 157 -5.56 11.56 -16.12
CA GLU A 157 -6.28 11.34 -17.37
C GLU A 157 -7.50 10.43 -17.14
N LYS A 158 -7.32 9.26 -16.51
CA LYS A 158 -8.40 8.32 -16.18
C LYS A 158 -9.53 8.98 -15.36
N VAL A 159 -9.18 9.77 -14.34
CA VAL A 159 -10.15 10.49 -13.50
C VAL A 159 -10.94 11.53 -14.32
N LYS A 160 -10.27 12.29 -15.20
CA LYS A 160 -10.91 13.28 -16.08
C LYS A 160 -11.83 12.63 -17.11
N GLU A 161 -11.40 11.54 -17.75
CA GLU A 161 -12.19 10.77 -18.72
C GLU A 161 -13.44 10.17 -18.07
N ALA A 162 -13.34 9.74 -16.80
CA ALA A 162 -14.46 9.27 -16.01
C ALA A 162 -15.44 10.39 -15.58
N GLY A 163 -15.10 11.66 -15.85
CA GLY A 163 -15.96 12.83 -15.62
C GLY A 163 -15.94 13.40 -14.20
N TYR A 164 -15.02 12.96 -13.35
CA TYR A 164 -14.88 13.50 -12.00
C TYR A 164 -14.19 14.86 -12.01
N LYS A 165 -14.62 15.74 -11.11
CA LYS A 165 -14.13 17.12 -11.00
C LYS A 165 -13.35 17.38 -9.73
N ASN A 166 -13.57 16.55 -8.71
CA ASN A 166 -12.91 16.63 -7.42
C ASN A 166 -12.13 15.33 -7.19
N VAL A 167 -10.98 15.45 -6.53
CA VAL A 167 -10.14 14.31 -6.17
C VAL A 167 -9.82 14.36 -4.68
N VAL A 168 -10.03 13.25 -4.01
CA VAL A 168 -9.52 12.99 -2.66
C VAL A 168 -8.30 12.09 -2.81
N LEU A 169 -7.13 12.61 -2.46
CA LEU A 169 -5.87 11.87 -2.52
C LEU A 169 -5.59 11.21 -1.17
N ARG A 170 -5.23 9.93 -1.20
CA ARG A 170 -4.87 9.14 -0.01
C ARG A 170 -3.63 8.30 -0.26
N PRO A 171 -2.74 8.12 0.72
CA PRO A 171 -1.64 7.19 0.60
C PRO A 171 -2.14 5.73 0.63
N LEU A 172 -1.55 4.89 -0.21
CA LEU A 172 -1.61 3.43 -0.15
C LEU A 172 -0.24 2.93 0.32
N MET A 173 0.05 3.16 1.59
CA MET A 173 1.35 2.88 2.23
C MET A 173 1.10 2.46 3.67
N VAL A 174 1.86 1.47 4.15
CA VAL A 174 1.73 0.96 5.53
C VAL A 174 2.31 1.95 6.55
N VAL A 175 3.39 2.63 6.18
CA VAL A 175 4.07 3.62 7.04
C VAL A 175 4.07 4.98 6.35
N ALA A 176 3.82 6.03 7.15
CA ALA A 176 3.92 7.40 6.69
C ALA A 176 5.40 7.84 6.66
N GLY A 177 6.10 7.48 5.57
CA GLY A 177 7.42 8.00 5.24
C GLY A 177 7.35 9.37 4.54
N ASP A 178 8.49 9.87 4.07
CA ASP A 178 8.59 11.19 3.43
C ASP A 178 7.65 11.36 2.23
N HIS A 179 7.43 10.30 1.45
CA HIS A 179 6.48 10.32 0.33
C HIS A 179 5.03 10.47 0.79
N ALA A 180 4.61 9.76 1.84
CA ALA A 180 3.26 9.89 2.39
C ALA A 180 3.04 11.28 3.01
N LEU A 181 4.04 11.83 3.70
CA LEU A 181 4.01 13.18 4.24
C LEU A 181 3.92 14.23 3.13
N SER A 182 4.66 14.06 2.03
CA SER A 182 4.57 14.94 0.86
C SER A 182 3.17 14.91 0.24
N LEU A 183 2.55 13.74 0.11
CA LEU A 183 1.17 13.60 -0.40
C LEU A 183 0.15 14.28 0.51
N ILE A 184 0.32 14.18 1.84
CA ILE A 184 -0.55 14.83 2.82
C ILE A 184 -0.43 16.36 2.68
N HIS A 185 0.76 16.91 2.54
CA HIS A 185 0.98 18.34 2.34
C HIS A 185 0.40 18.88 1.03
N ILE A 186 0.40 18.05 -0.04
CA ILE A 186 -0.24 18.40 -1.33
C ILE A 186 -1.77 18.36 -1.19
N SER A 187 -2.31 17.47 -0.35
CA SER A 187 -3.74 17.24 -0.15
C SER A 187 -4.35 18.06 1.00
N GLU A 188 -3.54 18.75 1.81
CA GLU A 188 -4.10 19.73 2.73
C GLU A 188 -4.85 20.79 1.92
N PRO A 189 -6.13 21.06 2.24
CA PRO A 189 -6.96 21.93 1.42
C PRO A 189 -6.45 23.36 1.53
N THR A 190 -5.53 23.76 0.67
CA THR A 190 -5.63 25.08 0.13
C THR A 190 -6.94 25.08 -0.64
N ARG A 191 -7.99 25.61 -0.02
CA ARG A 191 -9.25 25.93 -0.67
C ARG A 191 -8.89 26.58 -2.01
N HIS A 192 -9.31 25.95 -3.11
CA HIS A 192 -9.09 26.31 -4.50
C HIS A 192 -7.80 25.78 -5.17
N SER A 193 -7.86 24.55 -5.68
CA SER A 193 -7.37 24.31 -7.02
C SER A 193 -8.47 23.61 -7.82
N LEU A 194 -9.25 24.43 -8.48
CA LEU A 194 -10.04 24.04 -9.62
C LEU A 194 -9.05 23.49 -10.66
N ILE A 195 -9.20 22.23 -11.02
CA ILE A 195 -8.55 21.68 -12.21
C ILE A 195 -9.28 22.31 -13.40
N SER A 196 -8.73 23.39 -13.92
CA SER A 196 -9.16 24.00 -15.18
C SER A 196 -8.39 23.35 -16.34
#